data_44dc0b68e50670d8cf3a30c9a56eb5a6
#
_entry.id   44dc0b68e50670d8cf3a30c9a56eb5a6
#
_cell.length_a   1.000
_cell.length_b   1.000
_cell.length_c   1.000
_cell.angle_alpha   90.00
_cell.angle_beta   90.00
_cell.angle_gamma   90.00
#
_symmetry.space_group_name_H-M   'P 1'
#
loop_
_entity.id
_entity.type
_entity.pdbx_description
1 polymer ?
#
loop_
_entity_poly.entity_id
_entity_poly.type
_entity_poly.pdbx_seq_one_letter_code
_entity_poly.pdbx_strand_id
1 'polypeptide(L)'
;MKKTWKVFLTIVTVLVAVVLVACGQGTASKDNKEAELKKIDFILDWTPNTNHTGLYVAKEKGYFKEAGVDVDLKLPPEESSSDLVINGKAPFAIYFQDYMAKKLEKGAGITAVAAIVEHNTSGIISRKSDNINSPKDLVGKKYGTWNDPTELAMLKTLVESQGGDFEKVEKVPNNDSNSITPIANGVFDAAWIYYGWDGILAKSQGVDANFMYLKDYVKEFDYYSPVIIANNDYLKDNKEEARKVIQAIKKGYQYAMEHPEEAADILIKNAPELKDKRDFVIESQKYLSKEYASNKDKWGQFDADRWNAFYKWDKENGILKEDLTGKGFTNEFVK
;
A
#
# COMPACT_ATOMS: atom_id res chain seq x y z
N MET A 1 2.85 88.52 10.93
CA MET A 1 3.08 87.07 10.83
C MET A 1 1.88 86.12 11.18
N LYS A 2 0.64 86.64 11.26
CA LYS A 2 -0.53 85.81 11.66
C LYS A 2 -1.59 85.66 10.55
N LYS A 3 -1.36 86.18 9.36
CA LYS A 3 -2.34 86.11 8.24
C LYS A 3 -2.02 85.07 7.18
N THR A 4 -0.81 84.57 7.07
CA THR A 4 -0.37 83.59 6.11
C THR A 4 -0.69 82.10 6.51
N TRP A 5 -0.91 81.84 7.78
CA TRP A 5 -1.19 80.50 8.28
C TRP A 5 -2.64 80.08 8.04
N LYS A 6 -3.60 80.99 7.99
CA LYS A 6 -5.03 80.62 7.78
C LYS A 6 -5.34 80.27 6.33
N VAL A 7 -4.57 80.77 5.38
CA VAL A 7 -4.72 80.46 3.94
C VAL A 7 -4.13 79.08 3.64
N PHE A 8 -3.08 78.64 4.33
CA PHE A 8 -2.46 77.36 4.12
C PHE A 8 -3.33 76.17 4.64
N LEU A 9 -4.11 76.41 5.72
CA LEU A 9 -4.97 75.35 6.28
C LEU A 9 -6.22 75.10 5.44
N THR A 10 -6.68 76.12 4.68
CA THR A 10 -7.90 75.99 3.85
C THR A 10 -7.60 75.33 2.54
N ILE A 11 -6.37 75.42 2.02
CA ILE A 11 -5.97 74.76 0.77
C ILE A 11 -5.70 73.26 1.03
N VAL A 12 -5.19 72.87 2.19
CA VAL A 12 -4.94 71.46 2.53
C VAL A 12 -6.26 70.70 2.78
N THR A 13 -7.31 71.38 3.27
CA THR A 13 -8.61 70.72 3.52
C THR A 13 -9.41 70.50 2.25
N VAL A 14 -9.21 71.27 1.18
CA VAL A 14 -9.89 71.07 -0.11
C VAL A 14 -9.20 70.02 -0.95
N LEU A 15 -7.86 69.84 -0.83
CA LEU A 15 -7.12 68.78 -1.53
C LEU A 15 -7.38 67.38 -0.94
N VAL A 16 -7.73 67.24 0.35
CA VAL A 16 -8.09 65.95 0.96
C VAL A 16 -9.51 65.50 0.57
N ALA A 17 -10.41 66.43 0.24
CA ALA A 17 -11.79 66.08 -0.17
C ALA A 17 -11.90 65.60 -1.62
N VAL A 18 -10.93 65.89 -2.51
CA VAL A 18 -10.95 65.46 -3.92
C VAL A 18 -10.32 64.07 -4.10
N VAL A 19 -9.51 63.57 -3.14
CA VAL A 19 -8.90 62.23 -3.21
C VAL A 19 -9.85 61.12 -2.74
N LEU A 20 -10.96 61.44 -2.07
CA LEU A 20 -11.91 60.47 -1.53
C LEU A 20 -13.06 60.09 -2.50
N VAL A 21 -13.14 60.66 -3.70
CA VAL A 21 -14.19 60.35 -4.70
C VAL A 21 -13.67 59.48 -5.87
N ALA A 22 -12.33 59.24 -5.95
CA ALA A 22 -11.73 58.46 -7.03
C ALA A 22 -11.44 56.96 -6.69
N CYS A 23 -11.87 56.45 -5.55
CA CYS A 23 -11.73 55.06 -5.14
C CYS A 23 -13.08 54.34 -4.97
N GLY A 24 -13.96 54.45 -5.97
CA GLY A 24 -15.28 53.84 -5.99
C GLY A 24 -15.49 52.84 -7.17
N GLN A 25 -14.43 52.25 -7.72
CA GLN A 25 -14.52 51.09 -8.57
C GLN A 25 -13.43 50.08 -8.15
N GLY A 26 -13.70 49.46 -7.00
CA GLY A 26 -12.96 48.29 -6.57
C GLY A 26 -13.26 47.15 -7.49
N THR A 27 -12.37 46.87 -8.44
CA THR A 27 -12.19 45.52 -8.95
C THR A 27 -11.96 44.66 -7.71
N ALA A 28 -12.97 43.83 -7.39
CA ALA A 28 -12.80 42.73 -6.47
C ALA A 28 -11.69 41.83 -7.03
N SER A 29 -10.44 42.05 -6.63
CA SER A 29 -9.44 41.03 -6.69
C SER A 29 -9.99 39.89 -5.83
N LYS A 30 -10.48 38.85 -6.48
CA LYS A 30 -10.61 37.55 -5.83
C LYS A 30 -9.20 37.19 -5.37
N ASP A 31 -8.90 37.49 -4.14
CA ASP A 31 -7.87 36.77 -3.41
C ASP A 31 -8.30 35.31 -3.45
N ASN A 32 -7.87 34.61 -4.50
CA ASN A 32 -7.77 33.16 -4.48
C ASN A 32 -6.67 32.86 -3.44
N LYS A 33 -7.00 32.93 -2.14
CA LYS A 33 -6.27 32.16 -1.16
C LYS A 33 -6.49 30.72 -1.58
N GLU A 34 -5.50 30.13 -2.25
CA GLU A 34 -5.42 28.68 -2.40
C GLU A 34 -5.66 28.11 -1.01
N ALA A 35 -6.74 27.35 -0.84
CA ALA A 35 -7.06 26.78 0.46
C ALA A 35 -5.85 25.94 0.88
N GLU A 36 -5.30 26.22 2.05
CA GLU A 36 -4.15 25.48 2.57
C GLU A 36 -4.54 24.00 2.66
N LEU A 37 -3.83 23.15 1.91
CA LEU A 37 -4.09 21.73 1.85
C LEU A 37 -3.76 21.09 3.20
N LYS A 38 -4.63 20.25 3.71
CA LYS A 38 -4.37 19.48 4.93
C LYS A 38 -3.31 18.42 4.65
N LYS A 39 -2.22 18.47 5.42
CA LYS A 39 -1.15 17.47 5.32
C LYS A 39 -1.57 16.15 5.95
N ILE A 40 -1.32 15.05 5.25
CA ILE A 40 -1.63 13.68 5.66
C ILE A 40 -0.40 12.80 5.44
N ASP A 41 0.09 12.21 6.51
CA ASP A 41 1.14 11.20 6.44
C ASP A 41 0.54 9.85 6.04
N PHE A 42 1.13 9.22 5.02
CA PHE A 42 0.79 7.88 4.57
C PHE A 42 2.06 7.01 4.62
N ILE A 43 2.04 5.94 5.41
CA ILE A 43 3.23 5.11 5.63
C ILE A 43 3.21 3.91 4.66
N LEU A 44 4.27 3.74 3.90
CA LEU A 44 4.48 2.55 3.07
C LEU A 44 4.85 1.34 3.96
N ASP A 45 4.75 0.14 3.40
CA ASP A 45 5.14 -1.11 4.08
C ASP A 45 6.60 -1.47 3.86
N TRP A 46 7.21 -0.99 2.78
CA TRP A 46 8.56 -1.29 2.37
C TRP A 46 9.14 -0.18 1.47
N THR A 47 10.32 -0.41 0.88
CA THR A 47 10.88 0.48 -0.15
C THR A 47 9.91 0.58 -1.33
N PRO A 48 9.91 1.72 -2.07
CA PRO A 48 9.00 1.93 -3.19
C PRO A 48 9.07 0.78 -4.20
N ASN A 49 7.90 0.26 -4.53
CA ASN A 49 7.73 -0.84 -5.48
C ASN A 49 6.36 -0.71 -6.18
N THR A 50 6.05 -1.63 -7.08
CA THR A 50 4.86 -1.53 -7.90
C THR A 50 3.53 -1.73 -7.15
N ASN A 51 3.53 -2.26 -5.92
CA ASN A 51 2.33 -2.19 -5.07
C ASN A 51 1.97 -0.75 -4.68
N HIS A 52 2.93 0.17 -4.70
CA HIS A 52 2.73 1.58 -4.31
C HIS A 52 2.37 2.50 -5.49
N THR A 53 2.43 2.01 -6.71
CA THR A 53 2.30 2.84 -7.93
C THR A 53 1.06 3.72 -7.92
N GLY A 54 -0.10 3.20 -7.51
CA GLY A 54 -1.33 3.99 -7.47
C GLY A 54 -1.26 5.20 -6.53
N LEU A 55 -0.51 5.11 -5.43
CA LEU A 55 -0.27 6.23 -4.51
C LEU A 55 0.58 7.32 -5.17
N TYR A 56 1.67 6.92 -5.84
CA TYR A 56 2.55 7.86 -6.55
C TYR A 56 1.84 8.50 -7.75
N VAL A 57 1.00 7.75 -8.47
CA VAL A 57 0.15 8.28 -9.54
C VAL A 57 -0.86 9.29 -8.98
N ALA A 58 -1.52 8.99 -7.86
CA ALA A 58 -2.46 9.90 -7.23
C ALA A 58 -1.80 11.23 -6.83
N LYS A 59 -0.56 11.17 -6.33
CA LYS A 59 0.25 12.34 -6.00
C LYS A 59 0.65 13.13 -7.26
N GLU A 60 1.24 12.49 -8.24
CA GLU A 60 1.78 13.12 -9.46
C GLU A 60 0.67 13.72 -10.34
N LYS A 61 -0.47 13.03 -10.47
CA LYS A 61 -1.64 13.48 -11.23
C LYS A 61 -2.49 14.52 -10.48
N GLY A 62 -2.14 14.84 -9.24
CA GLY A 62 -2.83 15.85 -8.45
C GLY A 62 -4.16 15.40 -7.83
N TYR A 63 -4.50 14.10 -7.84
CA TYR A 63 -5.77 13.60 -7.30
C TYR A 63 -5.92 13.87 -5.80
N PHE A 64 -4.83 13.87 -5.05
CA PHE A 64 -4.86 14.28 -3.63
C PHE A 64 -5.17 15.77 -3.47
N LYS A 65 -4.60 16.64 -4.33
CA LYS A 65 -4.89 18.08 -4.31
C LYS A 65 -6.36 18.36 -4.67
N GLU A 66 -6.89 17.65 -5.67
CA GLU A 66 -8.33 17.71 -6.01
C GLU A 66 -9.21 17.29 -4.81
N ALA A 67 -8.74 16.34 -4.01
CA ALA A 67 -9.41 15.90 -2.78
C ALA A 67 -9.26 16.90 -1.61
N GLY A 68 -8.46 17.97 -1.76
CA GLY A 68 -8.22 18.99 -0.75
C GLY A 68 -7.14 18.61 0.28
N VAL A 69 -6.28 17.63 -0.03
CA VAL A 69 -5.24 17.14 0.87
C VAL A 69 -3.86 17.15 0.18
N ASP A 70 -2.81 17.23 1.00
CA ASP A 70 -1.41 17.01 0.60
C ASP A 70 -0.90 15.75 1.30
N VAL A 71 -0.76 14.66 0.55
CA VAL A 71 -0.34 13.36 1.10
C VAL A 71 1.17 13.21 0.97
N ASP A 72 1.81 13.00 2.13
CA ASP A 72 3.23 12.69 2.22
C ASP A 72 3.43 11.18 2.37
N LEU A 73 4.04 10.57 1.33
CA LEU A 73 4.33 9.13 1.30
C LEU A 73 5.67 8.89 2.00
N LYS A 74 5.63 8.21 3.14
CA LYS A 74 6.80 7.98 3.99
C LYS A 74 7.21 6.50 3.98
N LEU A 75 8.50 6.27 3.99
CA LEU A 75 9.04 4.92 4.21
C LEU A 75 8.65 4.42 5.61
N PRO A 76 8.50 3.10 5.79
CA PRO A 76 8.23 2.54 7.10
C PRO A 76 9.42 2.77 8.03
N PRO A 77 9.17 3.00 9.34
CA PRO A 77 10.23 2.96 10.33
C PRO A 77 10.75 1.52 10.54
N GLU A 78 11.85 1.36 11.29
CA GLU A 78 12.34 0.03 11.72
C GLU A 78 11.25 -0.77 12.48
N GLU A 79 10.39 -0.06 13.17
CA GLU A 79 9.28 -0.66 13.90
C GLU A 79 8.12 -1.08 13.00
N SER A 80 7.10 -1.02 12.80
CA SER A 80 6.07 -1.42 11.82
C SER A 80 5.25 -0.22 11.35
N SER A 81 4.91 -0.17 10.07
CA SER A 81 3.99 0.84 9.52
C SER A 81 2.66 0.87 10.30
N SER A 82 2.15 -0.29 10.70
CA SER A 82 0.91 -0.40 11.47
C SER A 82 1.00 0.20 12.87
N ASP A 83 2.18 0.21 13.51
CA ASP A 83 2.31 0.77 14.86
C ASP A 83 2.17 2.30 14.87
N LEU A 84 2.59 2.98 13.79
CA LEU A 84 2.33 4.41 13.62
C LEU A 84 0.82 4.70 13.49
N VAL A 85 0.10 3.83 12.77
CA VAL A 85 -1.36 3.98 12.61
C VAL A 85 -2.10 3.66 13.90
N ILE A 86 -1.75 2.57 14.59
CA ILE A 86 -2.36 2.18 15.88
C ILE A 86 -2.21 3.31 16.91
N ASN A 87 -1.03 3.94 16.95
CA ASN A 87 -0.73 5.00 17.91
C ASN A 87 -1.20 6.41 17.46
N GLY A 88 -1.95 6.50 16.35
CA GLY A 88 -2.47 7.78 15.82
C GLY A 88 -1.41 8.75 15.30
N LYS A 89 -0.16 8.28 15.07
CA LYS A 89 0.93 9.09 14.51
C LYS A 89 0.82 9.28 13.01
N ALA A 90 0.13 8.37 12.32
CA ALA A 90 -0.24 8.47 10.92
C ALA A 90 -1.67 7.95 10.75
N PRO A 91 -2.51 8.58 9.89
CA PRO A 91 -3.87 8.11 9.68
C PRO A 91 -3.95 6.86 8.82
N PHE A 92 -3.00 6.65 7.90
CA PHE A 92 -3.01 5.55 6.94
C PHE A 92 -1.64 4.88 6.83
N ALA A 93 -1.66 3.58 6.52
CA ALA A 93 -0.47 2.85 6.08
C ALA A 93 -0.84 1.71 5.13
N ILE A 94 0.17 1.17 4.42
CA ILE A 94 0.08 -0.16 3.82
C ILE A 94 0.46 -1.18 4.88
N TYR A 95 -0.31 -2.28 4.90
CA TYR A 95 -0.07 -3.40 5.80
C TYR A 95 -0.60 -4.70 5.17
N PHE A 96 -0.65 -5.80 5.93
CA PHE A 96 -0.99 -7.13 5.45
C PHE A 96 -2.07 -7.77 6.32
N GLN A 97 -3.05 -8.45 5.70
CA GLN A 97 -4.17 -9.06 6.44
C GLN A 97 -3.71 -10.10 7.45
N ASP A 98 -2.73 -10.94 7.09
CA ASP A 98 -2.16 -11.99 7.94
C ASP A 98 -1.52 -11.42 9.21
N TYR A 99 -0.66 -10.41 9.09
CA TYR A 99 -0.06 -9.75 10.26
C TYR A 99 -1.06 -8.90 11.05
N MET A 100 -2.09 -8.37 10.40
CA MET A 100 -3.13 -7.59 11.03
C MET A 100 -3.94 -8.43 12.04
N ALA A 101 -4.13 -9.72 11.77
CA ALA A 101 -4.88 -10.64 12.61
C ALA A 101 -4.45 -10.61 14.08
N LYS A 102 -3.16 -10.77 14.36
CA LYS A 102 -2.60 -10.74 15.72
C LYS A 102 -2.72 -9.38 16.40
N LYS A 103 -2.72 -8.29 15.65
CA LYS A 103 -2.91 -6.94 16.19
C LYS A 103 -4.38 -6.70 16.54
N LEU A 104 -5.30 -7.15 15.70
CA LEU A 104 -6.74 -7.10 15.98
C LEU A 104 -7.13 -7.94 17.20
N GLU A 105 -6.56 -9.12 17.36
CA GLU A 105 -6.77 -9.96 18.54
C GLU A 105 -6.35 -9.25 19.86
N LYS A 106 -5.34 -8.40 19.78
CA LYS A 106 -4.88 -7.55 20.89
C LYS A 106 -5.68 -6.25 21.06
N GLY A 107 -6.74 -6.07 20.28
CA GLY A 107 -7.59 -4.89 20.35
C GLY A 107 -7.06 -3.65 19.65
N ALA A 108 -6.16 -3.81 18.66
CA ALA A 108 -5.64 -2.68 17.91
C ALA A 108 -6.75 -1.91 17.17
N GLY A 109 -6.77 -0.60 17.32
CA GLY A 109 -7.74 0.33 16.71
C GLY A 109 -7.45 0.61 15.24
N ILE A 110 -7.40 -0.42 14.39
CA ILE A 110 -7.14 -0.29 12.95
C ILE A 110 -8.20 -1.03 12.12
N THR A 111 -8.44 -0.52 10.93
CA THR A 111 -9.37 -1.13 9.95
C THR A 111 -8.75 -1.08 8.56
N ALA A 112 -8.78 -2.18 7.81
CA ALA A 112 -8.45 -2.22 6.40
C ALA A 112 -9.56 -1.53 5.59
N VAL A 113 -9.19 -0.54 4.79
CA VAL A 113 -10.13 0.34 4.06
C VAL A 113 -10.05 0.18 2.54
N ALA A 114 -9.02 -0.49 2.02
CA ALA A 114 -8.91 -0.88 0.62
C ALA A 114 -7.91 -2.04 0.45
N ALA A 115 -8.24 -2.98 -0.44
CA ALA A 115 -7.29 -3.98 -0.96
C ALA A 115 -6.46 -3.36 -2.09
N ILE A 116 -5.15 -3.54 -2.08
CA ILE A 116 -4.30 -3.05 -3.17
C ILE A 116 -4.37 -4.00 -4.35
N VAL A 117 -4.29 -5.30 -4.13
CA VAL A 117 -4.49 -6.35 -5.13
C VAL A 117 -5.73 -7.17 -4.80
N GLU A 118 -6.43 -7.62 -5.84
CA GLU A 118 -7.68 -8.36 -5.68
C GLU A 118 -7.46 -9.75 -5.11
N HIS A 119 -6.42 -10.47 -5.58
CA HIS A 119 -6.08 -11.82 -5.17
C HIS A 119 -4.66 -11.91 -4.64
N ASN A 120 -4.41 -12.85 -3.75
CA ASN A 120 -3.06 -13.07 -3.22
C ASN A 120 -2.10 -13.49 -4.35
N THR A 121 -1.04 -12.71 -4.53
CA THR A 121 0.01 -12.94 -5.54
C THR A 121 1.26 -13.60 -4.96
N SER A 122 1.22 -14.00 -3.70
CA SER A 122 2.35 -14.67 -3.07
C SER A 122 2.35 -16.18 -3.34
N GLY A 123 3.53 -16.77 -3.22
CA GLY A 123 3.73 -18.17 -3.48
C GLY A 123 5.14 -18.63 -3.19
N ILE A 124 5.39 -19.91 -3.46
CA ILE A 124 6.68 -20.55 -3.29
C ILE A 124 7.44 -20.54 -4.62
N ILE A 125 8.61 -19.92 -4.64
CA ILE A 125 9.55 -19.96 -5.76
C ILE A 125 10.65 -20.99 -5.49
N SER A 126 11.11 -21.67 -6.55
CA SER A 126 12.24 -22.60 -6.51
C SER A 126 12.95 -22.62 -7.86
N ARG A 127 14.23 -23.06 -7.90
CA ARG A 127 14.86 -23.32 -9.21
C ARG A 127 14.17 -24.51 -9.88
N LYS A 128 14.00 -24.42 -11.19
CA LYS A 128 13.40 -25.51 -11.99
C LYS A 128 14.22 -26.80 -11.90
N SER A 129 15.56 -26.67 -11.80
CA SER A 129 16.49 -27.79 -11.64
C SER A 129 16.26 -28.61 -10.37
N ASP A 130 15.60 -28.03 -9.35
CA ASP A 130 15.36 -28.71 -8.06
C ASP A 130 14.11 -29.61 -8.11
N ASN A 131 13.36 -29.58 -9.22
CA ASN A 131 12.16 -30.40 -9.48
C ASN A 131 11.10 -30.26 -8.37
N ILE A 132 10.92 -29.06 -7.82
CA ILE A 132 9.86 -28.74 -6.88
C ILE A 132 8.67 -28.22 -7.71
N ASN A 133 7.70 -29.09 -7.98
CA ASN A 133 6.55 -28.81 -8.84
C ASN A 133 5.22 -28.75 -8.07
N SER A 134 5.23 -29.18 -6.81
CA SER A 134 4.10 -29.12 -5.90
C SER A 134 4.59 -28.94 -4.47
N PRO A 135 3.76 -28.48 -3.52
CA PRO A 135 4.17 -28.26 -2.13
C PRO A 135 4.76 -29.50 -1.44
N LYS A 136 4.30 -30.72 -1.76
CA LYS A 136 4.87 -31.95 -1.20
C LYS A 136 6.32 -32.19 -1.60
N ASP A 137 6.77 -31.63 -2.73
CA ASP A 137 8.15 -31.81 -3.22
C ASP A 137 9.16 -31.00 -2.40
N LEU A 138 8.69 -30.16 -1.44
CA LEU A 138 9.51 -29.50 -0.43
C LEU A 138 10.06 -30.47 0.63
N VAL A 139 9.53 -31.69 0.72
CA VAL A 139 10.03 -32.73 1.63
C VAL A 139 11.48 -33.06 1.29
N GLY A 140 12.39 -32.91 2.30
CA GLY A 140 13.82 -33.09 2.14
C GLY A 140 14.55 -31.94 1.43
N LYS A 141 13.87 -30.82 1.18
CA LYS A 141 14.45 -29.61 0.58
C LYS A 141 14.67 -28.52 1.62
N LYS A 142 15.59 -27.60 1.34
CA LYS A 142 15.88 -26.44 2.13
C LYS A 142 14.90 -25.33 1.78
N TYR A 143 14.07 -24.94 2.73
CA TYR A 143 13.15 -23.82 2.63
C TYR A 143 13.68 -22.61 3.40
N GLY A 144 13.89 -21.49 2.71
CA GLY A 144 14.26 -20.22 3.31
C GLY A 144 13.07 -19.60 4.04
N THR A 145 13.13 -19.49 5.37
CA THR A 145 12.05 -19.06 6.24
C THR A 145 12.40 -17.80 7.04
N TRP A 146 11.43 -16.93 7.26
CA TRP A 146 11.52 -15.82 8.24
C TRP A 146 11.28 -16.29 9.68
N ASN A 147 10.93 -17.58 9.85
CA ASN A 147 10.61 -18.19 11.14
C ASN A 147 9.40 -17.54 11.85
N ASP A 148 8.47 -16.98 11.08
CA ASP A 148 7.20 -16.47 11.60
C ASP A 148 6.22 -17.63 11.82
N PRO A 149 5.51 -17.68 12.97
CA PRO A 149 4.56 -18.77 13.25
C PRO A 149 3.44 -18.91 12.22
N THR A 150 2.96 -17.81 11.63
CA THR A 150 1.90 -17.84 10.60
C THR A 150 2.46 -18.39 9.30
N GLU A 151 3.65 -17.92 8.86
CA GLU A 151 4.35 -18.48 7.71
C GLU A 151 4.54 -19.99 7.83
N LEU A 152 5.06 -20.46 8.98
CA LEU A 152 5.32 -21.89 9.19
C LEU A 152 4.03 -22.73 9.23
N ALA A 153 2.93 -22.21 9.79
CA ALA A 153 1.64 -22.87 9.77
C ALA A 153 1.06 -22.95 8.35
N MET A 154 1.21 -21.89 7.56
CA MET A 154 0.79 -21.87 6.15
C MET A 154 1.61 -22.85 5.32
N LEU A 155 2.94 -22.88 5.48
CA LEU A 155 3.82 -23.84 4.81
C LEU A 155 3.45 -25.28 5.19
N LYS A 156 3.19 -25.55 6.48
CA LYS A 156 2.74 -26.85 6.94
C LYS A 156 1.44 -27.25 6.24
N THR A 157 0.45 -26.38 6.25
CA THR A 157 -0.84 -26.65 5.59
C THR A 157 -0.66 -26.94 4.08
N LEU A 158 0.19 -26.16 3.39
CA LEU A 158 0.49 -26.38 1.98
C LEU A 158 1.09 -27.78 1.73
N VAL A 159 2.14 -28.12 2.47
CA VAL A 159 2.86 -29.40 2.29
C VAL A 159 1.95 -30.58 2.61
N GLU A 160 1.25 -30.53 3.75
CA GLU A 160 0.39 -31.61 4.21
C GLU A 160 -0.88 -31.77 3.35
N SER A 161 -1.44 -30.68 2.80
CA SER A 161 -2.58 -30.73 1.88
C SER A 161 -2.30 -31.53 0.60
N GLN A 162 -1.03 -31.63 0.24
CA GLN A 162 -0.57 -32.40 -0.93
C GLN A 162 0.03 -33.77 -0.55
N GLY A 163 -0.12 -34.19 0.71
CA GLY A 163 0.35 -35.47 1.23
C GLY A 163 1.86 -35.51 1.55
N GLY A 164 2.51 -34.36 1.66
CA GLY A 164 3.89 -34.25 2.13
C GLY A 164 4.00 -34.27 3.66
N ASP A 165 5.21 -34.50 4.17
CA ASP A 165 5.54 -34.47 5.60
C ASP A 165 6.31 -33.16 5.90
N PHE A 166 5.63 -32.20 6.51
CA PHE A 166 6.23 -30.88 6.84
C PHE A 166 7.44 -30.99 7.77
N GLU A 167 7.48 -31.98 8.67
CA GLU A 167 8.62 -32.16 9.59
C GLU A 167 9.92 -32.50 8.87
N LYS A 168 9.83 -33.00 7.65
CA LYS A 168 10.96 -33.31 6.79
C LYS A 168 11.39 -32.15 5.86
N VAL A 169 10.73 -31.00 5.92
CA VAL A 169 11.19 -29.77 5.26
C VAL A 169 12.29 -29.15 6.09
N GLU A 170 13.47 -28.96 5.52
CA GLU A 170 14.59 -28.30 6.21
C GLU A 170 14.37 -26.78 6.24
N LYS A 171 14.18 -26.19 7.42
CA LYS A 171 13.96 -24.76 7.60
C LYS A 171 15.31 -24.05 7.73
N VAL A 172 15.66 -23.18 6.79
CA VAL A 172 16.90 -22.38 6.77
C VAL A 172 16.54 -20.91 7.00
N PRO A 173 17.12 -20.24 8.01
CA PRO A 173 16.81 -18.82 8.23
C PRO A 173 17.13 -17.98 6.99
N ASN A 174 16.14 -17.17 6.57
CA ASN A 174 16.26 -16.19 5.50
C ASN A 174 16.07 -14.79 6.10
N ASN A 175 17.18 -14.12 6.38
CA ASN A 175 17.19 -12.78 6.96
C ASN A 175 17.34 -11.68 5.89
N ASP A 176 17.49 -12.08 4.62
CA ASP A 176 17.65 -11.15 3.52
C ASP A 176 16.30 -10.65 3.01
N SER A 177 16.26 -9.38 2.63
CA SER A 177 15.11 -8.78 1.94
C SER A 177 14.94 -9.27 0.49
N ASN A 178 15.92 -10.03 -0.03
CA ASN A 178 15.93 -10.57 -1.39
C ASN A 178 16.17 -12.09 -1.35
N SER A 179 15.10 -12.86 -1.54
CA SER A 179 15.17 -14.33 -1.58
C SER A 179 15.76 -14.89 -2.88
N ILE A 180 15.78 -14.10 -3.96
CA ILE A 180 16.18 -14.60 -5.31
C ILE A 180 17.65 -14.92 -5.39
N THR A 181 18.51 -14.06 -4.85
CA THR A 181 19.98 -14.31 -4.84
C THR A 181 20.35 -15.57 -4.06
N PRO A 182 19.88 -15.81 -2.82
CA PRO A 182 20.10 -17.05 -2.10
C PRO A 182 19.58 -18.30 -2.85
N ILE A 183 18.41 -18.24 -3.49
CA ILE A 183 17.88 -19.33 -4.32
C ILE A 183 18.80 -19.60 -5.50
N ALA A 184 19.19 -18.58 -6.26
CA ALA A 184 20.08 -18.73 -7.41
C ALA A 184 21.42 -19.36 -7.03
N ASN A 185 21.94 -19.04 -5.84
CA ASN A 185 23.21 -19.56 -5.31
C ASN A 185 23.08 -20.91 -4.56
N GLY A 186 21.86 -21.46 -4.43
CA GLY A 186 21.65 -22.76 -3.77
C GLY A 186 21.80 -22.72 -2.24
N VAL A 187 21.67 -21.56 -1.61
CA VAL A 187 21.65 -21.45 -0.14
C VAL A 187 20.45 -22.18 0.41
N PHE A 188 19.29 -21.99 -0.22
CA PHE A 188 18.07 -22.79 -0.04
C PHE A 188 17.43 -23.09 -1.41
N ASP A 189 16.56 -24.08 -1.44
CA ASP A 189 15.96 -24.60 -2.66
C ASP A 189 14.65 -23.86 -3.00
N ALA A 190 13.95 -23.38 -2.01
CA ALA A 190 12.67 -22.68 -2.16
C ALA A 190 12.49 -21.60 -1.08
N ALA A 191 11.66 -20.60 -1.38
CA ALA A 191 11.22 -19.58 -0.42
C ALA A 191 9.85 -19.01 -0.80
N TRP A 192 9.17 -18.40 0.15
CA TRP A 192 7.96 -17.61 -0.11
C TRP A 192 8.34 -16.22 -0.63
N ILE A 193 7.69 -15.81 -1.71
CA ILE A 193 7.88 -14.50 -2.33
C ILE A 193 6.54 -13.95 -2.87
N TYR A 194 6.53 -12.66 -3.24
CA TYR A 194 5.45 -12.04 -3.99
C TYR A 194 5.82 -11.96 -5.47
N TYR A 195 5.06 -12.65 -6.33
CA TYR A 195 5.41 -12.80 -7.75
C TYR A 195 5.55 -11.47 -8.48
N GLY A 196 4.67 -10.50 -8.19
CA GLY A 196 4.66 -9.21 -8.86
C GLY A 196 5.98 -8.42 -8.74
N TRP A 197 6.80 -8.71 -7.74
CA TRP A 197 8.12 -8.11 -7.55
C TRP A 197 9.23 -9.15 -7.68
N ASP A 198 9.32 -10.08 -6.74
CA ASP A 198 10.44 -11.03 -6.69
C ASP A 198 10.40 -12.06 -7.82
N GLY A 199 9.21 -12.51 -8.23
CA GLY A 199 9.07 -13.42 -9.38
C GLY A 199 9.53 -12.77 -10.69
N ILE A 200 9.15 -11.50 -10.90
CA ILE A 200 9.62 -10.71 -12.04
C ILE A 200 11.13 -10.43 -11.93
N LEU A 201 11.64 -10.17 -10.71
CA LEU A 201 13.08 -10.00 -10.48
C LEU A 201 13.86 -11.26 -10.84
N ALA A 202 13.41 -12.44 -10.41
CA ALA A 202 14.01 -13.72 -10.77
C ALA A 202 14.12 -13.88 -12.30
N LYS A 203 13.02 -13.60 -13.01
CA LYS A 203 13.00 -13.64 -14.48
C LYS A 203 14.00 -12.63 -15.09
N SER A 204 14.07 -11.41 -14.58
CA SER A 204 14.98 -10.36 -15.09
C SER A 204 16.46 -10.72 -14.87
N GLN A 205 16.75 -11.51 -13.82
CA GLN A 205 18.09 -12.01 -13.50
C GLN A 205 18.41 -13.34 -14.23
N GLY A 206 17.53 -13.85 -15.06
CA GLY A 206 17.73 -15.10 -15.80
C GLY A 206 17.62 -16.36 -14.95
N VAL A 207 17.02 -16.29 -13.77
CA VAL A 207 16.76 -17.46 -12.92
C VAL A 207 15.61 -18.26 -13.51
N ASP A 208 15.90 -19.48 -13.99
CA ASP A 208 14.85 -20.42 -14.47
C ASP A 208 14.15 -21.05 -13.25
N ALA A 209 12.99 -20.48 -12.91
CA ALA A 209 12.27 -20.81 -11.68
C ALA A 209 10.89 -21.41 -11.94
N ASN A 210 10.46 -22.31 -11.05
CA ASN A 210 9.08 -22.67 -10.83
C ASN A 210 8.47 -21.71 -9.79
N PHE A 211 7.16 -21.45 -9.94
CA PHE A 211 6.41 -20.68 -8.96
C PHE A 211 5.06 -21.33 -8.70
N MET A 212 4.69 -21.44 -7.43
CA MET A 212 3.44 -22.05 -6.97
C MET A 212 2.68 -21.02 -6.14
N TYR A 213 1.56 -20.48 -6.66
CA TYR A 213 0.71 -19.58 -5.88
C TYR A 213 0.09 -20.32 -4.69
N LEU A 214 0.09 -19.71 -3.51
CA LEU A 214 -0.50 -20.29 -2.30
C LEU A 214 -1.99 -20.61 -2.50
N LYS A 215 -2.71 -19.67 -3.09
CA LYS A 215 -4.17 -19.73 -3.36
C LYS A 215 -4.58 -20.89 -4.26
N ASP A 216 -3.68 -21.42 -5.10
CA ASP A 216 -3.99 -22.52 -6.03
C ASP A 216 -4.06 -23.87 -5.31
N TYR A 217 -3.50 -23.97 -4.10
CA TYR A 217 -3.46 -25.19 -3.30
C TYR A 217 -4.38 -25.14 -2.08
N VAL A 218 -4.53 -23.98 -1.47
CA VAL A 218 -5.35 -23.75 -0.28
C VAL A 218 -6.17 -22.48 -0.49
N LYS A 219 -7.49 -22.62 -0.62
CA LYS A 219 -8.39 -21.49 -0.96
C LYS A 219 -8.40 -20.38 0.09
N GLU A 220 -8.17 -20.72 1.36
CA GLU A 220 -8.08 -19.77 2.48
C GLU A 220 -6.85 -18.87 2.34
N PHE A 221 -5.85 -19.25 1.52
CA PHE A 221 -4.66 -18.46 1.27
C PHE A 221 -4.82 -17.44 0.14
N ASP A 222 -6.04 -17.27 -0.41
CA ASP A 222 -6.40 -16.14 -1.24
C ASP A 222 -6.84 -14.92 -0.39
N TYR A 223 -6.09 -14.65 0.68
CA TYR A 223 -6.30 -13.49 1.54
C TYR A 223 -5.72 -12.19 0.91
N TYR A 224 -6.07 -11.05 1.49
CA TYR A 224 -5.67 -9.75 0.93
C TYR A 224 -4.30 -9.30 1.45
N SER A 225 -3.35 -9.17 0.52
CA SER A 225 -1.99 -8.73 0.83
C SER A 225 -1.32 -8.11 -0.42
N PRO A 226 -0.97 -6.78 -0.39
CA PRO A 226 -1.17 -5.85 0.72
C PRO A 226 -2.54 -5.17 0.75
N VAL A 227 -2.83 -4.50 1.89
CA VAL A 227 -4.03 -3.70 2.13
C VAL A 227 -3.68 -2.29 2.62
N ILE A 228 -4.58 -1.33 2.44
CA ILE A 228 -4.49 -0.03 3.09
C ILE A 228 -5.24 -0.11 4.41
N ILE A 229 -4.55 0.17 5.53
CA ILE A 229 -5.14 0.27 6.85
C ILE A 229 -5.29 1.74 7.27
N ALA A 230 -6.26 2.01 8.15
CA ALA A 230 -6.46 3.32 8.74
C ALA A 230 -6.73 3.21 10.25
N ASN A 231 -6.40 4.29 10.97
CA ASN A 231 -6.69 4.44 12.38
C ASN A 231 -8.21 4.62 12.60
N ASN A 232 -8.80 3.88 13.55
CA ASN A 232 -10.24 3.89 13.78
C ASN A 232 -10.77 5.23 14.29
N ASP A 233 -10.04 5.91 15.16
CA ASP A 233 -10.44 7.22 15.66
C ASP A 233 -10.38 8.27 14.54
N TYR A 234 -9.34 8.20 13.70
CA TYR A 234 -9.26 9.06 12.52
C TYR A 234 -10.44 8.84 11.56
N LEU A 235 -10.78 7.58 11.27
CA LEU A 235 -11.93 7.25 10.41
C LEU A 235 -13.25 7.79 10.98
N LYS A 236 -13.43 7.74 12.29
CA LYS A 236 -14.59 8.26 12.99
C LYS A 236 -14.69 9.78 12.92
N ASP A 237 -13.57 10.47 13.22
CA ASP A 237 -13.55 11.92 13.39
C ASP A 237 -13.39 12.67 12.05
N ASN A 238 -12.79 12.01 11.02
CA ASN A 238 -12.49 12.61 9.70
C ASN A 238 -13.04 11.77 8.53
N LYS A 239 -14.25 11.22 8.68
CA LYS A 239 -14.85 10.26 7.75
C LYS A 239 -14.85 10.71 6.29
N GLU A 240 -15.30 11.94 6.03
CA GLU A 240 -15.40 12.47 4.67
C GLU A 240 -14.00 12.74 4.06
N GLU A 241 -13.05 13.14 4.87
CA GLU A 241 -11.67 13.31 4.43
C GLU A 241 -11.05 11.95 4.09
N ALA A 242 -11.21 10.95 4.96
CA ALA A 242 -10.76 9.58 4.70
C ALA A 242 -11.35 9.04 3.39
N ARG A 243 -12.64 9.27 3.14
CA ARG A 243 -13.29 8.89 1.87
C ARG A 243 -12.62 9.56 0.68
N LYS A 244 -12.39 10.87 0.74
CA LYS A 244 -11.74 11.62 -0.35
C LYS A 244 -10.31 11.11 -0.62
N VAL A 245 -9.54 10.81 0.43
CA VAL A 245 -8.19 10.23 0.30
C VAL A 245 -8.25 8.87 -0.41
N ILE A 246 -9.11 7.96 0.04
CA ILE A 246 -9.22 6.63 -0.55
C ILE A 246 -9.74 6.70 -1.99
N GLN A 247 -10.67 7.59 -2.31
CA GLN A 247 -11.14 7.80 -3.69
C GLN A 247 -10.04 8.39 -4.59
N ALA A 248 -9.18 9.27 -4.09
CA ALA A 248 -8.02 9.77 -4.83
C ALA A 248 -7.01 8.64 -5.11
N ILE A 249 -6.77 7.76 -4.13
CA ILE A 249 -5.92 6.58 -4.30
C ILE A 249 -6.53 5.62 -5.34
N LYS A 250 -7.84 5.37 -5.27
CA LYS A 250 -8.57 4.54 -6.26
C LYS A 250 -8.34 5.04 -7.68
N LYS A 251 -8.48 6.36 -7.93
CA LYS A 251 -8.16 6.96 -9.24
C LYS A 251 -6.73 6.67 -9.67
N GLY A 252 -5.77 6.71 -8.74
CA GLY A 252 -4.37 6.40 -9.01
C GLY A 252 -4.14 4.96 -9.45
N TYR A 253 -4.76 3.99 -8.78
CA TYR A 253 -4.68 2.57 -9.19
C TYR A 253 -5.44 2.31 -10.49
N GLN A 254 -6.61 2.91 -10.69
CA GLN A 254 -7.35 2.82 -11.96
C GLN A 254 -6.50 3.35 -13.13
N TYR A 255 -5.81 4.48 -12.93
CA TYR A 255 -4.88 5.00 -13.92
C TYR A 255 -3.73 4.04 -14.20
N ALA A 256 -3.13 3.46 -13.15
CA ALA A 256 -2.04 2.49 -13.28
C ALA A 256 -2.46 1.20 -14.00
N MET A 257 -3.72 0.79 -13.88
CA MET A 257 -4.29 -0.34 -14.64
C MET A 257 -4.41 -0.03 -16.13
N GLU A 258 -4.79 1.19 -16.48
CA GLU A 258 -5.02 1.62 -17.86
C GLU A 258 -3.72 2.03 -18.58
N HIS A 259 -2.74 2.54 -17.81
CA HIS A 259 -1.50 3.12 -18.34
C HIS A 259 -0.26 2.57 -17.60
N PRO A 260 -0.01 1.24 -17.65
CA PRO A 260 1.01 0.61 -16.81
C PRO A 260 2.43 1.12 -17.03
N GLU A 261 2.84 1.45 -18.26
CA GLU A 261 4.18 1.96 -18.54
C GLU A 261 4.36 3.39 -18.02
N GLU A 262 3.39 4.28 -18.24
CA GLU A 262 3.44 5.65 -17.72
C GLU A 262 3.40 5.64 -16.18
N ALA A 263 2.60 4.77 -15.58
CA ALA A 263 2.52 4.61 -14.14
C ALA A 263 3.85 4.10 -13.53
N ALA A 264 4.54 3.19 -14.22
CA ALA A 264 5.89 2.76 -13.86
C ALA A 264 6.89 3.93 -13.93
N ASP A 265 6.85 4.75 -14.98
CA ASP A 265 7.70 5.93 -15.10
C ASP A 265 7.43 6.97 -14.00
N ILE A 266 6.16 7.14 -13.60
CA ILE A 266 5.79 7.97 -12.45
C ILE A 266 6.37 7.43 -11.15
N LEU A 267 6.29 6.11 -10.91
CA LEU A 267 6.91 5.48 -9.75
C LEU A 267 8.43 5.74 -9.74
N ILE A 268 9.12 5.46 -10.84
CA ILE A 268 10.58 5.64 -10.98
C ILE A 268 10.99 7.09 -10.77
N LYS A 269 10.22 8.06 -11.28
CA LYS A 269 10.46 9.49 -11.07
C LYS A 269 10.47 9.86 -9.59
N ASN A 270 9.61 9.24 -8.80
CA ASN A 270 9.44 9.51 -7.37
C ASN A 270 10.27 8.58 -6.46
N ALA A 271 10.91 7.55 -7.02
CA ALA A 271 11.74 6.56 -6.33
C ALA A 271 13.08 6.41 -7.07
N PRO A 272 14.06 7.31 -6.84
CA PRO A 272 15.32 7.37 -7.60
C PRO A 272 16.13 6.07 -7.59
N GLU A 273 15.98 5.23 -6.57
CA GLU A 273 16.61 3.91 -6.45
C GLU A 273 16.14 2.90 -7.52
N LEU A 274 15.05 3.19 -8.20
CA LEU A 274 14.51 2.37 -9.30
C LEU A 274 14.98 2.81 -10.69
N LYS A 275 15.72 3.92 -10.78
CA LYS A 275 16.08 4.56 -12.07
C LYS A 275 16.77 3.61 -13.03
N ASP A 276 17.72 2.80 -12.54
CA ASP A 276 18.50 1.90 -13.37
C ASP A 276 17.81 0.54 -13.61
N LYS A 277 16.56 0.39 -13.16
CA LYS A 277 15.76 -0.85 -13.23
C LYS A 277 14.47 -0.68 -14.03
N ARG A 278 14.43 0.29 -14.96
CA ARG A 278 13.18 0.68 -15.64
C ARG A 278 12.45 -0.50 -16.27
N ASP A 279 13.13 -1.35 -17.03
CA ASP A 279 12.49 -2.47 -17.73
C ASP A 279 11.88 -3.48 -16.73
N PHE A 280 12.58 -3.75 -15.63
CA PHE A 280 12.07 -4.58 -14.54
C PHE A 280 10.80 -3.95 -13.91
N VAL A 281 10.82 -2.66 -13.60
CA VAL A 281 9.67 -1.96 -13.00
C VAL A 281 8.47 -1.96 -13.95
N ILE A 282 8.68 -1.77 -15.24
CA ILE A 282 7.61 -1.83 -16.26
C ILE A 282 6.99 -3.24 -16.31
N GLU A 283 7.80 -4.29 -16.34
CA GLU A 283 7.28 -5.67 -16.37
C GLU A 283 6.51 -6.01 -15.09
N SER A 284 7.04 -5.61 -13.93
CA SER A 284 6.35 -5.74 -12.65
C SER A 284 5.01 -4.96 -12.66
N GLN A 285 4.99 -3.73 -13.15
CA GLN A 285 3.78 -2.92 -13.25
C GLN A 285 2.75 -3.51 -14.20
N LYS A 286 3.17 -4.01 -15.38
CA LYS A 286 2.29 -4.69 -16.34
C LYS A 286 1.63 -5.93 -15.74
N TYR A 287 2.36 -6.66 -14.90
CA TYR A 287 1.81 -7.78 -14.16
C TYR A 287 0.79 -7.28 -13.12
N LEU A 288 1.20 -6.40 -12.20
CA LEU A 288 0.34 -5.94 -11.12
C LEU A 288 -0.88 -5.15 -11.58
N SER A 289 -0.81 -4.45 -12.71
CA SER A 289 -1.97 -3.77 -13.29
C SER A 289 -3.14 -4.72 -13.59
N LYS A 290 -2.89 -6.01 -13.78
CA LYS A 290 -3.92 -7.04 -13.96
C LYS A 290 -4.39 -7.65 -12.64
N GLU A 291 -3.54 -7.58 -11.61
CA GLU A 291 -3.81 -8.14 -10.29
C GLU A 291 -4.48 -7.13 -9.33
N TYR A 292 -4.41 -5.81 -9.62
CA TYR A 292 -5.04 -4.80 -8.79
C TYR A 292 -6.56 -4.99 -8.68
N ALA A 293 -7.24 -5.26 -9.78
CA ALA A 293 -8.64 -5.66 -9.82
C ALA A 293 -9.03 -6.20 -11.21
N SER A 294 -9.85 -7.23 -11.26
CA SER A 294 -10.47 -7.74 -12.49
C SER A 294 -11.47 -6.73 -13.08
N ASN A 295 -12.10 -5.92 -12.23
CA ASN A 295 -12.93 -4.78 -12.58
C ASN A 295 -12.41 -3.53 -11.88
N LYS A 296 -11.85 -2.59 -12.65
CA LYS A 296 -11.25 -1.35 -12.11
C LYS A 296 -12.20 -0.54 -11.22
N ASP A 297 -13.51 -0.55 -11.49
CA ASP A 297 -14.49 0.19 -10.70
C ASP A 297 -14.69 -0.41 -9.31
N LYS A 298 -14.34 -1.69 -9.14
CA LYS A 298 -14.38 -2.42 -7.88
C LYS A 298 -13.02 -2.45 -7.16
N TRP A 299 -11.99 -1.77 -7.69
CA TRP A 299 -10.70 -1.73 -7.02
C TRP A 299 -10.85 -1.36 -5.54
N GLY A 300 -10.11 -2.05 -4.70
CA GLY A 300 -10.06 -1.83 -3.27
C GLY A 300 -11.15 -2.52 -2.45
N GLN A 301 -12.16 -3.14 -3.09
CA GLN A 301 -13.23 -3.81 -2.37
C GLN A 301 -12.78 -5.16 -1.81
N PHE A 302 -13.26 -5.45 -0.60
CA PHE A 302 -13.11 -6.75 0.04
C PHE A 302 -14.34 -7.62 -0.20
N ASP A 303 -14.13 -8.90 -0.51
CA ASP A 303 -15.13 -9.94 -0.34
C ASP A 303 -15.10 -10.43 1.12
N ALA A 304 -16.23 -10.35 1.80
CA ALA A 304 -16.31 -10.67 3.23
C ALA A 304 -16.06 -12.16 3.52
N ASP A 305 -16.52 -13.06 2.66
CA ASP A 305 -16.36 -14.49 2.85
C ASP A 305 -14.88 -14.88 2.72
N ARG A 306 -14.18 -14.32 1.73
CA ARG A 306 -12.76 -14.52 1.52
C ARG A 306 -11.91 -13.93 2.67
N TRP A 307 -12.23 -12.69 3.11
CA TRP A 307 -11.57 -12.10 4.28
C TRP A 307 -11.70 -12.99 5.52
N ASN A 308 -12.91 -13.43 5.80
CA ASN A 308 -13.22 -14.24 6.98
C ASN A 308 -12.64 -15.66 6.90
N ALA A 309 -12.51 -16.24 5.69
CA ALA A 309 -11.97 -17.58 5.49
C ALA A 309 -10.54 -17.70 6.02
N PHE A 310 -9.70 -16.68 5.80
CA PHE A 310 -8.34 -16.67 6.31
C PHE A 310 -8.31 -16.59 7.85
N TYR A 311 -9.08 -15.70 8.47
CA TYR A 311 -9.10 -15.59 9.94
C TYR A 311 -9.70 -16.82 10.62
N LYS A 312 -10.64 -17.48 9.95
CA LYS A 312 -11.15 -18.77 10.42
C LYS A 312 -10.06 -19.84 10.36
N TRP A 313 -9.32 -19.91 9.27
CA TRP A 313 -8.18 -20.80 9.13
C TRP A 313 -7.11 -20.52 10.21
N ASP A 314 -6.75 -19.27 10.46
CA ASP A 314 -5.82 -18.87 11.54
C ASP A 314 -6.24 -19.42 12.89
N LYS A 315 -7.55 -19.31 13.22
CA LYS A 315 -8.10 -19.82 14.48
C LYS A 315 -8.05 -21.35 14.54
N GLU A 316 -8.47 -22.03 13.49
CA GLU A 316 -8.48 -23.50 13.40
C GLU A 316 -7.08 -24.10 13.51
N ASN A 317 -6.05 -23.36 13.10
CA ASN A 317 -4.65 -23.77 13.18
C ASN A 317 -3.91 -23.20 14.42
N GLY A 318 -4.64 -22.60 15.36
CA GLY A 318 -4.08 -22.16 16.65
C GLY A 318 -3.21 -20.89 16.57
N ILE A 319 -3.24 -20.16 15.44
CA ILE A 319 -2.55 -18.88 15.27
C ILE A 319 -3.28 -17.79 16.06
N LEU A 320 -4.61 -17.80 16.01
CA LEU A 320 -5.50 -16.94 16.78
C LEU A 320 -6.22 -17.73 17.87
N LYS A 321 -6.46 -17.08 19.00
CA LYS A 321 -7.28 -17.61 20.11
C LYS A 321 -8.73 -17.19 19.96
N GLU A 322 -8.98 -16.00 19.41
CA GLU A 322 -10.31 -15.41 19.26
C GLU A 322 -10.84 -15.56 17.83
N ASP A 323 -12.16 -15.46 17.69
CA ASP A 323 -12.83 -15.38 16.40
C ASP A 323 -12.83 -13.90 15.91
N LEU A 324 -12.19 -13.66 14.80
CA LEU A 324 -12.14 -12.35 14.14
C LEU A 324 -13.11 -12.22 12.95
N THR A 325 -14.06 -13.15 12.77
CA THR A 325 -15.06 -13.09 11.70
C THR A 325 -15.80 -11.75 11.70
N GLY A 326 -15.83 -11.09 10.55
CA GLY A 326 -16.45 -9.78 10.35
C GLY A 326 -15.68 -8.59 10.92
N LYS A 327 -14.46 -8.79 11.42
CA LYS A 327 -13.64 -7.74 12.01
C LYS A 327 -12.52 -7.31 11.07
N GLY A 328 -12.08 -6.06 11.23
CA GLY A 328 -10.82 -5.54 10.68
C GLY A 328 -10.92 -4.99 9.27
N PHE A 329 -12.06 -4.97 8.60
CA PHE A 329 -12.20 -4.39 7.26
C PHE A 329 -13.50 -3.63 7.05
N THR A 330 -13.53 -2.77 6.04
CA THR A 330 -14.75 -2.09 5.56
C THR A 330 -14.65 -1.73 4.08
N ASN A 331 -15.77 -1.78 3.38
CA ASN A 331 -15.90 -1.29 2.00
C ASN A 331 -16.47 0.14 1.92
N GLU A 332 -16.63 0.81 3.05
CA GLU A 332 -17.32 2.10 3.12
C GLU A 332 -16.62 3.20 2.32
N PHE A 333 -15.30 3.19 2.25
CA PHE A 333 -14.48 4.27 1.68
C PHE A 333 -14.16 4.07 0.20
N VAL A 334 -14.29 2.85 -0.33
CA VAL A 334 -14.01 2.50 -1.74
C VAL A 334 -15.25 2.45 -2.63
N LYS A 335 -16.44 2.48 -2.04
CA LYS A 335 -17.76 2.50 -2.75
C LYS A 335 -18.09 3.85 -3.28
#